data_0c680291b227394fae83b6acb58b995e
#
_entry.id   0c680291b227394fae83b6acb58b995e
#
_cell.length_a   1.000
_cell.length_b   1.000
_cell.length_c   1.000
_cell.angle_alpha   90.00
_cell.angle_beta   90.00
_cell.angle_gamma   90.00
#
_symmetry.space_group_name_H-M   'P 1'
#
loop_
_entity.id
_entity.type
_entity.pdbx_description
1 polymer ?
#
loop_
_entity_poly.entity_id
_entity_poly.type
_entity_poly.pdbx_seq_one_letter_code
_entity_poly.pdbx_strand_id
1 'polypeptide(L)'
;MQTHVWRNAFLLLSVLFTLLSTAQAVPINGEEQFIFKLGYFLPSFDTTLRVNNEQLGRGDEVSLENELGIDREETTIRGSVMWRISERNKLSLDIFNLNRSGTKTINRQIQIGDQIYPVGASLTSKFTFTIIPIAWSYAFIKNSDWEVSAGAGLQWSVINLKIDGSASLSPISTSREATADANAPLPLINADMKYYINPDWNVGANIGAFTYKVGAANMTMQGDILSAGASTEWWFTDYFGVGGAVNWFYIGVTVDGSKWDGEFNYTYFGPQAYLSARF
;
A
#
# COMPACT_ATOMS: atom_id res chain seq x y z
N MET A 1 -15.57 19.78 7.00
CA MET A 1 -14.90 19.15 5.84
C MET A 1 -15.26 17.66 5.65
N GLN A 2 -15.99 17.03 6.57
CA GLN A 2 -16.39 15.61 6.49
C GLN A 2 -17.59 15.29 5.55
N THR A 3 -18.43 16.27 5.24
CA THR A 3 -19.66 16.04 4.46
C THR A 3 -19.45 15.83 2.96
N HIS A 4 -18.32 16.21 2.39
CA HIS A 4 -18.01 16.04 0.95
C HIS A 4 -17.52 14.64 0.59
N VAL A 5 -16.88 13.92 1.51
CA VAL A 5 -16.37 12.56 1.28
C VAL A 5 -17.53 11.57 1.11
N TRP A 6 -18.55 11.67 1.93
CA TRP A 6 -19.73 10.79 1.88
C TRP A 6 -20.60 11.02 0.64
N ARG A 7 -20.67 12.25 0.15
CA ARG A 7 -21.44 12.59 -1.07
C ARG A 7 -20.78 12.03 -2.32
N ASN A 8 -19.45 12.00 -2.39
CA ASN A 8 -18.71 11.42 -3.51
C ASN A 8 -18.70 9.89 -3.47
N ALA A 9 -18.70 9.29 -2.27
CA ALA A 9 -18.86 7.85 -2.11
C ALA A 9 -20.25 7.37 -2.54
N PHE A 10 -21.31 8.14 -2.27
CA PHE A 10 -22.67 7.83 -2.71
C PHE A 10 -22.84 7.96 -4.23
N LEU A 11 -22.18 8.92 -4.87
CA LEU A 11 -22.18 9.07 -6.33
C LEU A 11 -21.41 7.93 -7.02
N LEU A 12 -20.29 7.48 -6.46
CA LEU A 12 -19.57 6.30 -6.94
C LEU A 12 -20.39 5.02 -6.78
N LEU A 13 -21.12 4.85 -5.68
CA LEU A 13 -22.02 3.71 -5.47
C LEU A 13 -23.19 3.73 -6.47
N SER A 14 -23.76 4.89 -6.79
CA SER A 14 -24.88 5.00 -7.73
C SER A 14 -24.45 4.75 -9.18
N VAL A 15 -23.26 5.17 -9.59
CA VAL A 15 -22.66 4.84 -10.89
C VAL A 15 -22.35 3.35 -10.98
N LEU A 16 -21.88 2.73 -9.88
CA LEU A 16 -21.69 1.28 -9.81
C LEU A 16 -23.01 0.54 -9.99
N PHE A 17 -24.10 1.01 -9.37
CA PHE A 17 -25.43 0.37 -9.47
C PHE A 17 -26.04 0.46 -10.87
N THR A 18 -25.76 1.53 -11.63
CA THR A 18 -26.24 1.65 -13.02
C THR A 18 -25.45 0.78 -14.00
N LEU A 19 -24.19 0.47 -13.73
CA LEU A 19 -23.40 -0.47 -14.52
C LEU A 19 -23.84 -1.93 -14.29
N LEU A 20 -24.45 -2.24 -13.14
CA LEU A 20 -24.94 -3.58 -12.79
C LEU A 20 -26.21 -3.98 -13.57
N SER A 21 -26.94 -3.04 -14.16
CA SER A 21 -28.21 -3.31 -14.84
C SER A 21 -28.07 -3.89 -16.26
N THR A 22 -26.86 -4.03 -16.80
CA THR A 22 -26.60 -4.57 -18.15
C THR A 22 -25.99 -5.97 -18.17
N ALA A 23 -25.70 -6.57 -17.00
CA ALA A 23 -25.14 -7.91 -16.92
C ALA A 23 -26.24 -8.98 -17.12
N GLN A 24 -26.36 -9.53 -18.32
CA GLN A 24 -27.38 -10.54 -18.67
C GLN A 24 -26.84 -11.97 -18.81
N ALA A 25 -25.57 -12.23 -18.56
CA ALA A 25 -24.99 -13.56 -18.63
C ALA A 25 -24.47 -14.00 -17.26
N VAL A 26 -24.70 -15.25 -16.88
CA VAL A 26 -24.05 -15.87 -15.73
C VAL A 26 -22.55 -15.91 -16.01
N PRO A 27 -21.71 -15.29 -15.18
CA PRO A 27 -20.28 -15.24 -15.43
C PRO A 27 -19.67 -16.63 -15.28
N ILE A 28 -19.03 -17.10 -16.34
CA ILE A 28 -18.20 -18.31 -16.32
C ILE A 28 -16.82 -17.92 -15.78
N ASN A 29 -16.17 -18.81 -15.03
CA ASN A 29 -14.84 -18.60 -14.52
C ASN A 29 -13.86 -18.15 -15.62
N GLY A 30 -13.18 -17.02 -15.38
CA GLY A 30 -12.27 -16.41 -16.34
C GLY A 30 -12.94 -15.58 -17.45
N GLU A 31 -14.26 -15.45 -17.46
CA GLU A 31 -15.02 -14.64 -18.43
C GLU A 31 -15.69 -13.42 -17.79
N GLU A 32 -15.62 -13.30 -16.46
CA GLU A 32 -16.17 -12.18 -15.73
C GLU A 32 -15.65 -10.84 -16.29
N GLN A 33 -16.55 -9.93 -16.64
CA GLN A 33 -16.17 -8.61 -17.13
C GLN A 33 -15.68 -7.72 -15.99
N PHE A 34 -16.33 -7.82 -14.83
CA PHE A 34 -15.94 -7.08 -13.63
C PHE A 34 -15.87 -8.01 -12.42
N ILE A 35 -14.83 -7.82 -11.60
CA ILE A 35 -14.75 -8.38 -10.25
C ILE A 35 -14.50 -7.24 -9.29
N PHE A 36 -15.35 -7.13 -8.28
CA PHE A 36 -15.23 -6.19 -7.16
C PHE A 36 -14.87 -6.97 -5.90
N LYS A 37 -13.95 -6.45 -5.10
CA LYS A 37 -13.60 -7.03 -3.81
C LYS A 37 -13.59 -5.93 -2.76
N LEU A 38 -14.15 -6.22 -1.59
CA LEU A 38 -14.13 -5.32 -0.45
C LEU A 38 -13.96 -6.13 0.83
N GLY A 39 -13.00 -5.76 1.66
CA GLY A 39 -12.76 -6.52 2.87
C GLY A 39 -11.81 -5.85 3.85
N TYR A 40 -11.50 -6.60 4.89
CA TYR A 40 -10.57 -6.21 5.93
C TYR A 40 -9.19 -6.78 5.63
N PHE A 41 -8.19 -5.93 5.75
CA PHE A 41 -6.78 -6.26 5.66
C PHE A 41 -6.11 -5.94 6.99
N LEU A 42 -5.37 -6.91 7.55
CA LEU A 42 -4.75 -6.87 8.87
C LEU A 42 -3.22 -7.03 8.74
N PRO A 43 -2.53 -6.00 8.21
CA PRO A 43 -1.08 -6.06 8.06
C PRO A 43 -0.33 -5.81 9.36
N SER A 44 0.81 -6.46 9.50
CA SER A 44 1.88 -6.14 10.43
C SER A 44 3.03 -5.47 9.67
N PHE A 45 3.68 -4.48 10.27
CA PHE A 45 4.61 -3.57 9.62
C PHE A 45 6.00 -3.61 10.24
N ASP A 46 6.99 -3.33 9.38
CA ASP A 46 8.35 -2.99 9.76
C ASP A 46 8.80 -1.81 8.90
N THR A 47 9.07 -0.67 9.56
CA THR A 47 9.37 0.59 8.89
C THR A 47 10.62 1.20 9.45
N THR A 48 11.60 1.50 8.60
CA THR A 48 12.80 2.25 8.98
C THR A 48 12.94 3.51 8.14
N LEU A 49 13.37 4.57 8.78
CA LEU A 49 13.63 5.87 8.18
C LEU A 49 15.02 6.37 8.62
N ARG A 50 15.77 6.93 7.67
CA ARG A 50 16.97 7.73 7.92
C ARG A 50 16.88 9.02 7.12
N VAL A 51 17.11 10.14 7.78
CA VAL A 51 17.19 11.46 7.12
C VAL A 51 18.52 12.08 7.50
N ASN A 52 19.36 12.29 6.51
CA ASN A 52 20.66 12.92 6.69
C ASN A 52 20.54 14.45 6.64
N ASN A 53 21.56 15.13 7.12
CA ASN A 53 21.66 16.60 7.08
C ASN A 53 23.06 17.02 6.63
N GLU A 54 23.15 18.01 5.73
CA GLU A 54 24.46 18.47 5.20
C GLU A 54 25.42 18.98 6.27
N GLN A 55 24.91 19.58 7.35
CA GLN A 55 25.71 20.16 8.43
C GLN A 55 25.99 19.18 9.57
N LEU A 56 25.03 18.32 9.89
CA LEU A 56 25.09 17.37 11.00
C LEU A 56 25.57 15.99 10.56
N GLY A 57 25.65 15.75 9.24
CA GLY A 57 26.08 14.48 8.67
C GLY A 57 24.96 13.44 8.58
N ARG A 58 25.36 12.18 8.65
CA ARG A 58 24.44 11.04 8.53
C ARG A 58 23.52 10.95 9.73
N GLY A 59 22.20 10.97 9.48
CA GLY A 59 21.18 10.79 10.50
C GLY A 59 21.13 9.35 11.04
N ASP A 60 20.44 9.19 12.16
CA ASP A 60 20.18 7.87 12.72
C ASP A 60 19.18 7.08 11.86
N GLU A 61 19.38 5.78 11.79
CA GLU A 61 18.33 4.88 11.35
C GLU A 61 17.32 4.70 12.48
N VAL A 62 16.07 5.00 12.21
CA VAL A 62 15.01 5.03 13.20
C VAL A 62 13.92 4.05 12.78
N SER A 63 13.65 3.06 13.63
CA SER A 63 12.47 2.19 13.49
C SER A 63 11.22 2.91 14.00
N LEU A 64 10.22 3.06 13.14
CA LEU A 64 8.97 3.71 13.50
C LEU A 64 8.23 2.96 14.61
N GLU A 65 8.24 1.64 14.56
CA GLU A 65 7.59 0.77 15.54
C GLU A 65 8.38 0.68 16.85
N ASN A 66 9.69 0.40 16.74
CA ASN A 66 10.50 0.12 17.93
C ASN A 66 10.98 1.37 18.65
N GLU A 67 11.23 2.47 17.96
CA GLU A 67 11.80 3.68 18.54
C GLU A 67 10.81 4.84 18.65
N LEU A 68 9.89 4.99 17.70
CA LEU A 68 8.85 6.01 17.77
C LEU A 68 7.54 5.50 18.38
N GLY A 69 7.42 4.17 18.58
CA GLY A 69 6.27 3.55 19.22
C GLY A 69 5.01 3.56 18.35
N ILE A 70 5.15 3.70 17.03
CA ILE A 70 4.01 3.57 16.10
C ILE A 70 3.53 2.13 16.12
N ASP A 71 2.22 1.94 16.12
CA ASP A 71 1.60 0.62 16.16
C ASP A 71 2.10 -0.27 15.02
N ARG A 72 2.51 -1.49 15.37
CA ARG A 72 3.01 -2.49 14.41
C ARG A 72 1.90 -3.10 13.59
N GLU A 73 0.69 -3.12 14.10
CA GLU A 73 -0.48 -3.72 13.47
C GLU A 73 -1.56 -2.67 13.25
N GLU A 74 -2.25 -2.75 12.14
CA GLU A 74 -3.36 -1.86 11.81
C GLU A 74 -4.40 -2.65 11.03
N THR A 75 -5.66 -2.37 11.28
CA THR A 75 -6.77 -2.94 10.50
C THR A 75 -7.29 -1.90 9.55
N THR A 76 -7.30 -2.20 8.26
CA THR A 76 -7.82 -1.28 7.25
C THR A 76 -8.81 -1.96 6.31
N ILE A 77 -9.64 -1.15 5.68
CA ILE A 77 -10.51 -1.58 4.57
C ILE A 77 -9.71 -1.49 3.28
N ARG A 78 -9.73 -2.58 2.51
CA ARG A 78 -9.12 -2.68 1.19
C ARG A 78 -10.20 -2.97 0.16
N GLY A 79 -10.23 -2.17 -0.90
CA GLY A 79 -11.13 -2.34 -2.02
C GLY A 79 -10.37 -2.56 -3.31
N SER A 80 -10.86 -3.42 -4.19
CA SER A 80 -10.29 -3.58 -5.53
C SER A 80 -11.35 -3.83 -6.59
N VAL A 81 -11.01 -3.47 -7.82
CA VAL A 81 -11.81 -3.69 -9.02
C VAL A 81 -10.90 -4.26 -10.11
N MET A 82 -11.34 -5.33 -10.72
CA MET A 82 -10.78 -5.84 -11.97
C MET A 82 -11.80 -5.65 -13.08
N TRP A 83 -11.37 -5.08 -14.19
CA TRP A 83 -12.12 -4.96 -15.42
C TRP A 83 -11.45 -5.75 -16.53
N ARG A 84 -12.14 -6.74 -17.08
CA ARG A 84 -11.72 -7.48 -18.27
C ARG A 84 -12.15 -6.72 -19.52
N ILE A 85 -11.20 -6.00 -20.13
CA ILE A 85 -11.42 -5.17 -21.32
C ILE A 85 -11.67 -6.04 -22.56
N SER A 86 -10.99 -7.18 -22.62
CA SER A 86 -11.15 -8.20 -23.66
C SER A 86 -10.86 -9.56 -23.07
N GLU A 87 -11.06 -10.62 -23.85
CA GLU A 87 -10.85 -12.00 -23.40
C GLU A 87 -9.54 -12.21 -22.60
N ARG A 88 -8.46 -11.52 -23.00
CA ARG A 88 -7.12 -11.67 -22.41
C ARG A 88 -6.57 -10.41 -21.73
N ASN A 89 -7.22 -9.25 -21.89
CA ASN A 89 -6.73 -7.99 -21.33
C ASN A 89 -7.54 -7.60 -20.09
N LYS A 90 -6.83 -7.33 -19.01
CA LYS A 90 -7.41 -6.92 -17.73
C LYS A 90 -6.81 -5.60 -17.28
N LEU A 91 -7.62 -4.75 -16.67
CA LEU A 91 -7.21 -3.58 -15.90
C LEU A 91 -7.63 -3.79 -14.46
N SER A 92 -6.72 -3.63 -13.53
CA SER A 92 -6.98 -3.73 -12.10
C SER A 92 -6.66 -2.43 -11.39
N LEU A 93 -7.50 -2.09 -10.43
CA LEU A 93 -7.35 -0.99 -9.49
C LEU A 93 -7.50 -1.55 -8.08
N ASP A 94 -6.63 -1.17 -7.18
CA ASP A 94 -6.72 -1.49 -5.76
C ASP A 94 -6.57 -0.20 -4.95
N ILE A 95 -7.14 -0.13 -3.75
CA ILE A 95 -7.02 1.03 -2.86
C ILE A 95 -7.11 0.61 -1.40
N PHE A 96 -6.16 1.08 -0.62
CA PHE A 96 -6.24 1.04 0.84
C PHE A 96 -5.42 2.17 1.46
N ASN A 97 -5.79 2.53 2.69
CA ASN A 97 -5.15 3.60 3.44
C ASN A 97 -4.78 3.09 4.83
N LEU A 98 -3.57 3.37 5.23
CA LEU A 98 -2.99 2.98 6.52
C LEU A 98 -2.74 4.23 7.35
N ASN A 99 -3.31 4.27 8.56
CA ASN A 99 -3.15 5.36 9.51
C ASN A 99 -2.65 4.80 10.84
N ARG A 100 -1.36 4.94 11.08
CA ARG A 100 -0.71 4.44 12.30
C ARG A 100 -0.19 5.59 13.14
N SER A 101 -0.28 5.47 14.44
CA SER A 101 0.24 6.48 15.35
C SER A 101 0.83 5.82 16.60
N GLY A 102 1.61 6.58 17.34
CA GLY A 102 2.15 6.12 18.61
C GLY A 102 2.83 7.23 19.38
N THR A 103 3.02 6.99 20.65
CA THR A 103 3.78 7.89 21.54
C THR A 103 4.77 7.10 22.33
N LYS A 104 6.03 7.52 22.31
CA LYS A 104 7.11 6.85 23.03
C LYS A 104 8.13 7.81 23.60
N THR A 105 8.58 7.55 24.83
CA THR A 105 9.74 8.20 25.40
C THR A 105 11.00 7.50 24.93
N ILE A 106 11.89 8.22 24.27
CA ILE A 106 13.11 7.67 23.70
C ILE A 106 14.20 7.49 24.76
N ASN A 107 14.95 6.40 24.64
CA ASN A 107 16.02 6.02 25.58
C ASN A 107 17.44 6.31 25.04
N ARG A 108 17.55 6.83 23.82
CA ARG A 108 18.75 7.36 23.20
C ARG A 108 18.47 8.69 22.51
N GLN A 109 19.51 9.46 22.25
CA GLN A 109 19.38 10.61 21.36
C GLN A 109 19.07 10.11 19.94
N ILE A 110 18.15 10.79 19.23
CA ILE A 110 17.78 10.48 17.84
C ILE A 110 17.91 11.75 17.00
N GLN A 111 18.60 11.64 15.87
CA GLN A 111 18.70 12.70 14.86
C GLN A 111 17.87 12.33 13.64
N ILE A 112 16.92 13.19 13.27
CA ILE A 112 16.10 13.07 12.05
C ILE A 112 16.23 14.40 11.29
N GLY A 113 16.99 14.41 10.20
CA GLY A 113 17.31 15.62 9.46
C GLY A 113 18.03 16.66 10.30
N ASP A 114 17.46 17.83 10.43
CA ASP A 114 17.95 18.96 11.23
C ASP A 114 17.50 18.92 12.70
N GLN A 115 16.63 17.98 13.06
CA GLN A 115 16.09 17.87 14.42
C GLN A 115 16.84 16.83 15.23
N ILE A 116 17.27 17.23 16.42
CA ILE A 116 17.90 16.33 17.42
C ILE A 116 16.97 16.22 18.62
N TYR A 117 16.50 15.01 18.88
CA TYR A 117 15.66 14.68 20.03
C TYR A 117 16.53 14.09 21.14
N PRO A 118 16.61 14.73 22.32
CA PRO A 118 17.44 14.26 23.41
C PRO A 118 16.86 13.02 24.09
N VAL A 119 17.70 12.28 24.80
CA VAL A 119 17.27 11.18 25.69
C VAL A 119 16.16 11.67 26.62
N GLY A 120 15.13 10.87 26.81
CA GLY A 120 13.96 11.19 27.65
C GLY A 120 12.92 12.09 26.97
N ALA A 121 13.12 12.50 25.71
CA ALA A 121 12.08 13.19 24.97
C ALA A 121 10.90 12.24 24.70
N SER A 122 9.68 12.76 24.84
CA SER A 122 8.46 12.07 24.42
C SER A 122 8.14 12.44 22.99
N LEU A 123 8.11 11.45 22.11
CA LEU A 123 7.77 11.61 20.68
C LEU A 123 6.37 11.08 20.42
N THR A 124 5.53 11.92 19.85
CA THR A 124 4.22 11.51 19.31
C THR A 124 4.34 11.51 17.79
N SER A 125 4.15 10.34 17.19
CA SER A 125 4.37 10.12 15.76
C SER A 125 3.08 9.67 15.09
N LYS A 126 2.86 10.16 13.88
CA LYS A 126 1.73 9.78 13.03
C LYS A 126 2.23 9.48 11.63
N PHE A 127 1.90 8.30 11.13
CA PHE A 127 2.26 7.83 9.80
C PHE A 127 1.00 7.46 9.01
N THR A 128 0.84 8.07 7.85
CA THR A 128 -0.26 7.78 6.92
C THR A 128 0.33 7.34 5.59
N PHE A 129 -0.15 6.22 5.06
CA PHE A 129 0.26 5.70 3.77
C PHE A 129 -0.96 5.27 2.96
N THR A 130 -1.23 5.98 1.87
CA THR A 130 -2.26 5.61 0.90
C THR A 130 -1.60 4.96 -0.31
N ILE A 131 -2.10 3.80 -0.71
CA ILE A 131 -1.56 2.98 -1.79
C ILE A 131 -2.68 2.71 -2.80
N ILE A 132 -2.43 3.08 -4.07
CA ILE A 132 -3.37 2.96 -5.17
C ILE A 132 -2.64 2.36 -6.39
N PRO A 133 -2.50 1.02 -6.48
CA PRO A 133 -1.98 0.36 -7.67
C PRO A 133 -3.03 0.35 -8.79
N ILE A 134 -2.60 0.69 -10.00
CA ILE A 134 -3.35 0.54 -11.25
C ILE A 134 -2.47 -0.26 -12.19
N ALA A 135 -2.95 -1.41 -12.67
CA ALA A 135 -2.16 -2.30 -13.52
C ALA A 135 -2.99 -2.84 -14.68
N TRP A 136 -2.38 -2.82 -15.85
CA TRP A 136 -2.84 -3.58 -17.01
C TRP A 136 -2.10 -4.92 -17.05
N SER A 137 -2.80 -6.02 -17.38
CA SER A 137 -2.21 -7.34 -17.57
C SER A 137 -2.81 -8.08 -18.76
N TYR A 138 -2.00 -8.93 -19.37
CA TYR A 138 -2.36 -9.79 -20.48
C TYR A 138 -2.28 -11.26 -20.08
N ALA A 139 -3.38 -12.01 -20.24
CA ALA A 139 -3.45 -13.44 -19.98
C ALA A 139 -2.85 -14.22 -21.15
N PHE A 140 -1.60 -14.66 -21.02
CA PHE A 140 -0.91 -15.46 -22.03
C PHE A 140 -1.28 -16.94 -21.96
N ILE A 141 -1.66 -17.44 -20.77
CA ILE A 141 -2.32 -18.74 -20.60
C ILE A 141 -3.72 -18.46 -20.11
N LYS A 142 -4.73 -18.97 -20.83
CA LYS A 142 -6.14 -18.93 -20.42
C LYS A 142 -6.83 -20.15 -20.98
N ASN A 143 -7.28 -21.02 -20.08
CA ASN A 143 -8.06 -22.21 -20.37
C ASN A 143 -9.06 -22.47 -19.23
N SER A 144 -9.74 -23.63 -19.21
CA SER A 144 -10.72 -23.98 -18.17
C SER A 144 -10.16 -23.99 -16.75
N ASP A 145 -8.89 -24.34 -16.59
CA ASP A 145 -8.28 -24.60 -15.30
C ASP A 145 -7.33 -23.48 -14.86
N TRP A 146 -6.71 -22.78 -15.82
CA TRP A 146 -5.66 -21.81 -15.56
C TRP A 146 -5.86 -20.48 -16.25
N GLU A 147 -5.59 -19.42 -15.52
CA GLU A 147 -5.35 -18.10 -16.09
C GLU A 147 -4.00 -17.58 -15.55
N VAL A 148 -3.01 -17.38 -16.44
CA VAL A 148 -1.70 -16.82 -16.09
C VAL A 148 -1.48 -15.56 -16.90
N SER A 149 -1.21 -14.48 -16.22
CA SER A 149 -1.09 -13.16 -16.80
C SER A 149 0.21 -12.48 -16.36
N ALA A 150 0.69 -11.58 -17.19
CA ALA A 150 1.74 -10.64 -16.81
C ALA A 150 1.38 -9.25 -17.34
N GLY A 151 1.90 -8.23 -16.68
CA GLY A 151 1.54 -6.87 -17.00
C GLY A 151 2.43 -5.82 -16.37
N ALA A 152 2.02 -4.58 -16.55
CA ALA A 152 2.70 -3.42 -15.99
C ALA A 152 1.67 -2.40 -15.49
N GLY A 153 2.10 -1.59 -14.54
CA GLY A 153 1.23 -0.60 -13.93
C GLY A 153 1.99 0.51 -13.23
N LEU A 154 1.24 1.29 -12.49
CA LEU A 154 1.73 2.34 -11.63
C LEU A 154 1.12 2.15 -10.23
N GLN A 155 1.95 2.19 -9.22
CA GLN A 155 1.50 2.30 -7.84
C GLN A 155 1.60 3.76 -7.41
N TRP A 156 0.44 4.41 -7.23
CA TRP A 156 0.40 5.74 -6.66
C TRP A 156 0.53 5.64 -5.15
N SER A 157 1.61 6.21 -4.63
CA SER A 157 1.96 6.16 -3.21
C SER A 157 1.95 7.56 -2.61
N VAL A 158 1.13 7.77 -1.56
CA VAL A 158 1.08 9.03 -0.80
C VAL A 158 1.46 8.73 0.64
N ILE A 159 2.60 9.24 1.07
CA ILE A 159 3.18 9.04 2.40
C ILE A 159 3.17 10.37 3.13
N ASN A 160 2.71 10.37 4.38
CA ASN A 160 2.81 11.50 5.29
C ASN A 160 3.33 10.98 6.63
N LEU A 161 4.44 11.52 7.09
CA LEU A 161 5.01 11.26 8.41
C LEU A 161 5.10 12.57 9.19
N LYS A 162 4.56 12.57 10.40
CA LYS A 162 4.65 13.69 11.35
C LYS A 162 5.19 13.19 12.67
N ILE A 163 6.18 13.87 13.20
CA ILE A 163 6.81 13.57 14.49
C ILE A 163 6.82 14.84 15.33
N ASP A 164 6.08 14.83 16.42
CA ASP A 164 6.02 15.89 17.41
C ASP A 164 6.83 15.47 18.64
N GLY A 165 7.90 16.18 18.96
CA GLY A 165 8.75 15.93 20.12
C GLY A 165 8.57 16.98 21.21
N SER A 166 8.35 16.54 22.44
CA SER A 166 8.37 17.38 23.63
C SER A 166 9.46 16.90 24.60
N ALA A 167 10.38 17.78 24.96
CA ALA A 167 11.35 17.51 26.01
C ALA A 167 11.14 18.47 27.16
N SER A 168 10.83 17.93 28.34
CA SER A 168 10.78 18.70 29.59
C SER A 168 12.16 18.66 30.26
N LEU A 169 13.09 19.44 29.74
CA LEU A 169 14.32 19.79 30.50
C LEU A 169 14.01 21.08 31.22
N SER A 170 13.64 20.99 32.50
CA SER A 170 13.33 22.14 33.39
C SER A 170 14.42 23.23 33.30
N PRO A 171 14.08 24.51 33.02
CA PRO A 171 12.79 25.17 33.02
C PRO A 171 12.22 25.50 31.62
N ILE A 172 12.75 24.95 30.52
CA ILE A 172 12.35 25.30 29.15
C ILE A 172 11.74 24.06 28.48
N SER A 173 10.41 24.10 28.21
CA SER A 173 9.75 23.14 27.33
C SER A 173 10.02 23.54 25.88
N THR A 174 10.73 22.72 25.12
CA THR A 174 10.93 22.92 23.67
C THR A 174 10.10 21.89 22.93
N SER A 175 9.18 22.35 22.09
CA SER A 175 8.49 21.48 21.12
C SER A 175 9.24 21.53 19.79
N ARG A 176 9.44 20.38 19.18
CA ARG A 176 10.04 20.24 17.85
C ARG A 176 9.14 19.40 16.98
N GLU A 177 8.96 19.82 15.75
CA GLU A 177 8.14 19.11 14.76
C GLU A 177 8.99 18.77 13.54
N ALA A 178 8.93 17.51 13.11
CA ALA A 178 9.47 17.07 11.83
C ALA A 178 8.33 16.50 10.97
N THR A 179 8.27 16.91 9.71
CA THR A 179 7.29 16.39 8.74
C THR A 179 8.01 15.91 7.49
N ALA A 180 7.55 14.79 6.94
CA ALA A 180 8.00 14.28 5.67
C ALA A 180 6.79 13.83 4.83
N ASP A 181 6.65 14.43 3.67
CA ASP A 181 5.57 14.15 2.71
C ASP A 181 6.17 13.67 1.39
N ALA A 182 5.67 12.56 0.87
CA ALA A 182 6.03 12.05 -0.44
C ALA A 182 4.79 11.66 -1.23
N ASN A 183 4.77 12.01 -2.50
CA ASN A 183 3.69 11.68 -3.41
C ASN A 183 4.31 11.32 -4.76
N ALA A 184 4.29 10.02 -5.12
CA ALA A 184 4.94 9.55 -6.32
C ALA A 184 4.19 8.38 -6.98
N PRO A 185 4.06 8.39 -8.32
CA PRO A 185 3.72 7.20 -9.09
C PRO A 185 4.97 6.33 -9.23
N LEU A 186 4.91 5.10 -8.75
CA LEU A 186 5.99 4.13 -8.82
C LEU A 186 5.64 3.07 -9.87
N PRO A 187 6.47 2.84 -10.89
CA PRO A 187 6.23 1.78 -11.85
C PRO A 187 6.22 0.40 -11.19
N LEU A 188 5.44 -0.52 -11.76
CA LEU A 188 5.31 -1.90 -11.27
C LEU A 188 5.17 -2.84 -12.46
N ILE A 189 5.94 -3.92 -12.46
CA ILE A 189 5.73 -5.08 -13.33
C ILE A 189 5.10 -6.16 -12.46
N ASN A 190 4.05 -6.80 -12.93
CA ASN A 190 3.32 -7.81 -12.19
C ASN A 190 3.12 -9.08 -13.01
N ALA A 191 3.01 -10.20 -12.31
CA ALA A 191 2.48 -11.44 -12.85
C ALA A 191 1.48 -12.03 -11.86
N ASP A 192 0.42 -12.60 -12.38
CA ASP A 192 -0.64 -13.24 -11.61
C ASP A 192 -1.00 -14.60 -12.23
N MET A 193 -1.33 -15.52 -11.37
CA MET A 193 -1.77 -16.87 -11.72
C MET A 193 -3.05 -17.17 -10.93
N LYS A 194 -4.04 -17.71 -11.62
CA LYS A 194 -5.26 -18.24 -11.01
C LYS A 194 -5.47 -19.67 -11.49
N TYR A 195 -5.79 -20.55 -10.56
CA TYR A 195 -6.17 -21.94 -10.82
C TYR A 195 -7.61 -22.17 -10.36
N TYR A 196 -8.45 -22.63 -11.25
CA TYR A 196 -9.85 -22.94 -10.99
C TYR A 196 -9.97 -24.43 -10.59
N ILE A 197 -10.15 -24.68 -9.29
CA ILE A 197 -10.33 -26.05 -8.76
C ILE A 197 -11.63 -26.65 -9.28
N ASN A 198 -12.66 -25.82 -9.35
CA ASN A 198 -13.97 -26.10 -9.90
C ASN A 198 -14.67 -24.75 -10.23
N PRO A 199 -15.89 -24.72 -10.77
CA PRO A 199 -16.61 -23.47 -11.09
C PRO A 199 -16.79 -22.51 -9.92
N ASP A 200 -16.82 -23.05 -8.69
CA ASP A 200 -17.12 -22.27 -7.49
C ASP A 200 -15.86 -21.91 -6.69
N TRP A 201 -14.72 -22.57 -6.93
CA TRP A 201 -13.53 -22.39 -6.10
C TRP A 201 -12.27 -22.19 -6.92
N ASN A 202 -11.56 -21.13 -6.61
CA ASN A 202 -10.25 -20.86 -7.19
C ASN A 202 -9.20 -20.51 -6.15
N VAL A 203 -7.95 -20.72 -6.52
CA VAL A 203 -6.77 -20.25 -5.79
C VAL A 203 -5.92 -19.39 -6.71
N GLY A 204 -5.24 -18.42 -6.16
CA GLY A 204 -4.42 -17.49 -6.93
C GLY A 204 -3.11 -17.17 -6.24
N ALA A 205 -2.15 -16.74 -7.05
CA ALA A 205 -0.89 -16.16 -6.58
C ALA A 205 -0.54 -14.96 -7.46
N ASN A 206 0.11 -13.99 -6.87
CA ASN A 206 0.61 -12.82 -7.58
C ASN A 206 1.99 -12.43 -7.08
N ILE A 207 2.78 -11.86 -7.97
CA ILE A 207 4.05 -11.22 -7.67
C ILE A 207 4.13 -9.90 -8.40
N GLY A 208 4.85 -8.94 -7.81
CA GLY A 208 5.16 -7.67 -8.44
C GLY A 208 6.57 -7.25 -8.10
N ALA A 209 7.27 -6.63 -9.03
CA ALA A 209 8.62 -6.15 -8.83
C ALA A 209 8.92 -4.95 -9.72
N PHE A 210 9.68 -4.01 -9.19
CA PHE A 210 10.30 -2.95 -9.98
C PHE A 210 11.51 -2.38 -9.25
N THR A 211 12.58 -2.17 -10.01
CA THR A 211 13.78 -1.46 -9.54
C THR A 211 14.01 -0.26 -10.44
N TYR A 212 14.30 0.89 -9.88
CA TYR A 212 14.60 2.08 -10.64
C TYR A 212 15.76 2.86 -10.05
N LYS A 213 16.46 3.57 -10.91
CA LYS A 213 17.46 4.57 -10.56
C LYS A 213 17.31 5.75 -11.49
N VAL A 214 16.98 6.92 -10.92
CA VAL A 214 16.82 8.16 -11.67
C VAL A 214 17.77 9.19 -11.09
N GLY A 215 18.58 9.81 -11.97
CA GLY A 215 19.48 10.89 -11.62
C GLY A 215 19.07 12.16 -12.35
N ALA A 216 18.99 13.29 -11.64
CA ALA A 216 18.78 14.62 -12.22
C ALA A 216 19.70 15.62 -11.50
N ALA A 217 20.48 16.37 -12.27
CA ALA A 217 21.40 17.44 -11.86
C ALA A 217 22.11 17.25 -10.50
N ASN A 218 21.39 17.36 -9.37
CA ASN A 218 21.94 17.29 -8.02
C ASN A 218 21.18 16.32 -7.11
N MET A 219 20.49 15.34 -7.68
CA MET A 219 19.73 14.33 -6.93
C MET A 219 19.78 12.99 -7.64
N THR A 220 20.06 11.93 -6.91
CA THR A 220 19.88 10.55 -7.35
C THR A 220 18.82 9.90 -6.47
N MET A 221 17.84 9.26 -7.08
CA MET A 221 16.81 8.49 -6.40
C MET A 221 16.88 7.06 -6.91
N GLN A 222 17.01 6.12 -6.00
CA GLN A 222 16.97 4.70 -6.28
C GLN A 222 15.87 4.06 -5.45
N GLY A 223 15.13 3.12 -6.03
CA GLY A 223 14.09 2.42 -5.29
C GLY A 223 13.82 1.03 -5.82
N ASP A 224 13.38 0.18 -4.91
CA ASP A 224 12.99 -1.19 -5.14
C ASP A 224 11.59 -1.41 -4.60
N ILE A 225 10.73 -2.05 -5.39
CA ILE A 225 9.40 -2.48 -4.99
C ILE A 225 9.31 -3.97 -5.23
N LEU A 226 8.85 -4.70 -4.23
CA LEU A 226 8.58 -6.13 -4.31
C LEU A 226 7.22 -6.41 -3.67
N SER A 227 6.43 -7.29 -4.27
CA SER A 227 5.18 -7.76 -3.70
C SER A 227 4.96 -9.22 -4.02
N ALA A 228 4.30 -9.92 -3.13
CA ALA A 228 3.85 -11.28 -3.32
C ALA A 228 2.54 -11.51 -2.57
N GLY A 229 1.68 -12.35 -3.12
CA GLY A 229 0.44 -12.71 -2.47
C GLY A 229 -0.07 -14.07 -2.92
N ALA A 230 -0.89 -14.67 -2.06
CA ALA A 230 -1.64 -15.86 -2.37
C ALA A 230 -3.09 -15.67 -1.89
N SER A 231 -4.04 -16.21 -2.62
CA SER A 231 -5.46 -16.03 -2.33
C SER A 231 -6.26 -17.28 -2.64
N THR A 232 -7.44 -17.36 -2.03
CA THR A 232 -8.46 -18.34 -2.37
C THR A 232 -9.82 -17.64 -2.37
N GLU A 233 -10.71 -18.03 -3.27
CA GLU A 233 -12.07 -17.51 -3.39
C GLU A 233 -13.05 -18.66 -3.55
N TRP A 234 -14.15 -18.56 -2.83
CA TRP A 234 -15.30 -19.45 -2.98
C TRP A 234 -16.55 -18.65 -3.34
N TRP A 235 -17.16 -18.99 -4.48
CA TRP A 235 -18.38 -18.39 -5.02
C TRP A 235 -19.58 -19.21 -4.55
N PHE A 236 -20.33 -18.70 -3.58
CA PHE A 236 -21.52 -19.36 -3.03
C PHE A 236 -22.79 -19.06 -3.88
N THR A 237 -22.67 -18.13 -4.82
CA THR A 237 -23.63 -17.90 -5.92
C THR A 237 -22.86 -17.57 -7.19
N ASP A 238 -23.56 -17.49 -8.33
CA ASP A 238 -22.97 -17.09 -9.60
C ASP A 238 -22.32 -15.68 -9.55
N TYR A 239 -22.80 -14.81 -8.67
CA TYR A 239 -22.39 -13.41 -8.58
C TYR A 239 -21.61 -13.05 -7.33
N PHE A 240 -21.78 -13.78 -6.22
CA PHE A 240 -21.20 -13.42 -4.94
C PHE A 240 -20.32 -14.53 -4.37
N GLY A 241 -19.19 -14.12 -3.79
CA GLY A 241 -18.22 -15.00 -3.19
C GLY A 241 -17.57 -14.38 -1.96
N VAL A 242 -16.82 -15.20 -1.26
CA VAL A 242 -15.94 -14.81 -0.16
C VAL A 242 -14.54 -15.27 -0.47
N GLY A 243 -13.55 -14.55 0.02
CA GLY A 243 -12.17 -14.93 -0.18
C GLY A 243 -11.28 -14.57 0.99
N GLY A 244 -10.14 -15.24 1.00
CA GLY A 244 -9.02 -14.96 1.88
C GLY A 244 -7.75 -14.79 1.08
N ALA A 245 -6.84 -13.95 1.58
CA ALA A 245 -5.53 -13.76 1.00
C ALA A 245 -4.48 -13.54 2.08
N VAL A 246 -3.23 -13.77 1.72
CA VAL A 246 -2.06 -13.28 2.44
C VAL A 246 -1.24 -12.43 1.49
N ASN A 247 -0.78 -11.28 1.97
CA ASN A 247 -0.06 -10.31 1.16
C ASN A 247 1.23 -9.91 1.84
N TRP A 248 2.30 -9.87 1.08
CA TRP A 248 3.59 -9.31 1.47
C TRP A 248 3.99 -8.20 0.50
N PHE A 249 4.58 -7.15 1.03
CA PHE A 249 5.02 -6.01 0.25
C PHE A 249 6.28 -5.40 0.87
N TYR A 250 7.18 -4.98 0.02
CA TYR A 250 8.39 -4.25 0.38
C TYR A 250 8.56 -3.06 -0.57
N ILE A 251 8.92 -1.91 -0.01
CA ILE A 251 9.44 -0.77 -0.75
C ILE A 251 10.67 -0.23 -0.02
N GLY A 252 11.77 -0.08 -0.75
CA GLY A 252 12.98 0.59 -0.32
C GLY A 252 13.25 1.79 -1.23
N VAL A 253 13.51 2.95 -0.66
CA VAL A 253 13.85 4.18 -1.40
C VAL A 253 15.06 4.82 -0.77
N THR A 254 16.07 5.11 -1.58
CA THR A 254 17.24 5.91 -1.21
C THR A 254 17.24 7.16 -2.07
N VAL A 255 17.35 8.30 -1.42
CA VAL A 255 17.51 9.60 -2.07
C VAL A 255 18.86 10.18 -1.64
N ASP A 256 19.67 10.57 -2.61
CA ASP A 256 20.94 11.27 -2.43
C ASP A 256 20.84 12.61 -3.18
N GLY A 257 20.71 13.68 -2.45
CA GLY A 257 20.50 15.01 -3.03
C GLY A 257 20.69 16.14 -2.03
N SER A 258 21.01 17.33 -2.54
CA SER A 258 21.30 18.52 -1.72
C SER A 258 20.12 19.04 -0.87
N LYS A 259 18.88 18.70 -1.20
CA LYS A 259 17.69 19.12 -0.44
C LYS A 259 17.08 18.00 0.38
N TRP A 260 17.28 16.77 -0.07
CA TRP A 260 16.78 15.56 0.53
C TRP A 260 17.85 14.48 0.39
N ASP A 261 18.27 13.92 1.50
CA ASP A 261 19.22 12.82 1.57
C ASP A 261 18.73 11.87 2.66
N GLY A 262 18.54 10.59 2.32
CA GLY A 262 18.05 9.62 3.26
C GLY A 262 17.61 8.30 2.67
N GLU A 263 17.13 7.44 3.54
CA GLU A 263 16.67 6.08 3.23
C GLU A 263 15.33 5.84 3.89
N PHE A 264 14.41 5.20 3.15
CA PHE A 264 13.12 4.76 3.68
C PHE A 264 12.89 3.32 3.26
N ASN A 265 12.67 2.43 4.24
CA ASN A 265 12.31 1.05 4.01
C ASN A 265 10.98 0.76 4.71
N TYR A 266 10.09 0.11 3.99
CA TYR A 266 8.77 -0.21 4.48
C TYR A 266 8.37 -1.61 4.03
N THR A 267 8.03 -2.45 4.98
CA THR A 267 7.56 -3.81 4.73
C THR A 267 6.22 -4.00 5.43
N TYR A 268 5.31 -4.70 4.78
CA TYR A 268 4.17 -5.28 5.47
C TYR A 268 3.94 -6.75 5.08
N PHE A 269 3.36 -7.48 6.00
CA PHE A 269 2.81 -8.81 5.77
C PHE A 269 1.49 -8.94 6.52
N GLY A 270 0.47 -9.48 5.87
CA GLY A 270 -0.80 -9.67 6.57
C GLY A 270 -1.86 -10.46 5.82
N PRO A 271 -2.80 -11.05 6.58
CA PRO A 271 -3.98 -11.69 6.04
C PRO A 271 -5.04 -10.66 5.65
N GLN A 272 -5.87 -11.07 4.71
CA GLN A 272 -7.03 -10.33 4.23
C GLN A 272 -8.22 -11.28 4.13
N ALA A 273 -9.40 -10.80 4.53
CA ALA A 273 -10.68 -11.47 4.28
C ALA A 273 -11.60 -10.49 3.55
N TYR A 274 -12.28 -10.95 2.49
CA TYR A 274 -13.06 -10.08 1.64
C TYR A 274 -14.30 -10.75 1.06
N LEU A 275 -15.28 -9.93 0.73
CA LEU A 275 -16.41 -10.27 -0.12
C LEU A 275 -16.06 -9.94 -1.58
N SER A 276 -16.52 -10.77 -2.49
CA SER A 276 -16.35 -10.58 -3.92
C SER A 276 -17.70 -10.52 -4.61
N ALA A 277 -17.79 -9.70 -5.66
CA ALA A 277 -18.89 -9.70 -6.59
C ALA A 277 -18.35 -9.75 -8.03
N ARG A 278 -18.94 -10.59 -8.89
CA ARG A 278 -18.55 -10.72 -10.30
C ARG A 278 -19.74 -10.54 -11.24
N PHE A 279 -19.46 -9.96 -12.41
CA PHE A 279 -20.46 -9.66 -13.46
C PHE A 279 -19.86 -9.84 -14.84
#